data_ad42f50ade3abcbafba8396101dd69ea
#
_entry.id   ad42f50ade3abcbafba8396101dd69ea
#
_cell.length_a   1.000
_cell.length_b   1.000
_cell.length_c   1.000
_cell.angle_alpha   90.00
_cell.angle_beta   90.00
_cell.angle_gamma   90.00
#
_symmetry.space_group_name_H-M   'P 1'
#
loop_
_entity.id
_entity.type
_entity.pdbx_description
1 polymer ?
#
loop_
_entity_poly.entity_id
_entity_poly.type
_entity_poly.pdbx_seq_one_letter_code
_entity_poly.pdbx_strand_id
1 'polypeptide(L)'
;MLDCFTHGFTQILEVSSSYKVIEELIPKRMWILLWEKRRSEYWYCKTYTGDRKYCYRSLKTTDKQIAKAKSYDIFAEVLQQFKTTGSASPKTIRNLCDKWIKRQEDRNAGGNLSSTLFRAHRFIFSVYVPNYADFKKWKLIKDIPHDGWIEYRKWRMEEGWKLIGLDEKGNERKYGNSSRHIPKDSTVNREVTMIQEWYKYLLIPEKLMMAAPIIEKAKQRKNETNANPPFSRDDYRKIYTRFRSWSNEKNLTKSQKPEWRKVVYLFFLLSANCGWRPDSEGLELTWDNVKIRKRTTKLPNGENKDEWIANLKIWDRKNSREREGNFLGGEYFNRLKDFYIEWHKKDQDFHLPNRKSLIFADPKTGKKLSYTSITNTYKKILDSLGLKGAYTFYSCRSFYVNERLKEGVEVFTVAKQTGHSMQICNQYYAKLDIQSRADEATRRTYGKKRADEGESLF
;
A
#
# COMPACT_ATOMS: atom_id res chain seq x y z
N MET A 1 -63.08 8.40 -9.00
CA MET A 1 -61.70 8.10 -8.52
C MET A 1 -61.04 6.95 -9.32
N LEU A 2 -61.33 6.80 -10.59
CA LEU A 2 -60.83 5.73 -11.48
C LEU A 2 -60.09 6.24 -12.74
N ASP A 3 -60.09 7.57 -12.98
CA ASP A 3 -59.54 8.15 -14.21
C ASP A 3 -58.09 8.69 -14.10
N CYS A 4 -57.49 8.70 -12.90
CA CYS A 4 -56.09 9.16 -12.74
C CYS A 4 -55.03 8.09 -13.00
N PHE A 5 -55.38 6.82 -13.21
CA PHE A 5 -54.38 5.73 -13.41
C PHE A 5 -54.07 5.43 -14.89
N THR A 6 -54.92 5.87 -15.81
CA THR A 6 -54.74 5.61 -17.25
C THR A 6 -53.77 6.58 -17.93
N HIS A 7 -53.68 7.83 -17.45
CA HIS A 7 -52.78 8.84 -18.05
C HIS A 7 -51.30 8.66 -17.67
N GLY A 8 -50.98 8.07 -16.52
CA GLY A 8 -49.60 7.83 -16.11
C GLY A 8 -48.89 6.68 -16.84
N PHE A 9 -49.64 5.75 -17.39
CA PHE A 9 -49.11 4.59 -18.11
C PHE A 9 -48.75 4.87 -19.57
N THR A 10 -49.46 5.80 -20.21
CA THR A 10 -49.23 6.20 -21.60
C THR A 10 -47.94 7.02 -21.72
N GLN A 11 -47.65 7.90 -20.78
CA GLN A 11 -46.42 8.72 -20.81
C GLN A 11 -45.13 7.93 -20.54
N ILE A 12 -45.18 6.83 -19.76
CA ILE A 12 -44.00 5.99 -19.52
C ILE A 12 -43.71 5.08 -20.72
N LEU A 13 -44.70 4.79 -21.56
CA LEU A 13 -44.53 4.04 -22.80
C LEU A 13 -43.93 4.89 -23.94
N GLU A 14 -44.16 6.21 -23.95
CA GLU A 14 -43.62 7.12 -24.97
C GLU A 14 -42.14 7.43 -24.83
N VAL A 15 -41.55 7.30 -23.64
CA VAL A 15 -40.12 7.58 -23.42
C VAL A 15 -39.20 6.44 -23.86
N SER A 16 -39.71 5.23 -24.18
CA SER A 16 -38.89 4.11 -24.64
C SER A 16 -39.35 3.60 -26.03
N SER A 17 -39.45 4.49 -27.01
CA SER A 17 -39.99 4.32 -28.33
C SER A 17 -39.21 3.42 -29.31
N SER A 18 -38.66 2.30 -28.90
CA SER A 18 -37.92 1.42 -29.80
C SER A 18 -38.44 -0.01 -29.91
N TYR A 19 -39.56 -0.33 -29.31
CA TYR A 19 -40.18 -1.65 -29.43
C TYR A 19 -41.69 -1.62 -29.29
N LYS A 20 -42.35 -2.57 -29.96
CA LYS A 20 -43.77 -2.77 -29.92
C LYS A 20 -44.09 -3.91 -28.95
N VAL A 21 -44.98 -3.65 -27.97
CA VAL A 21 -45.55 -4.70 -27.14
C VAL A 21 -46.53 -5.48 -27.99
N ILE A 22 -46.32 -6.76 -28.15
CA ILE A 22 -47.15 -7.61 -28.98
C ILE A 22 -48.18 -8.38 -28.14
N GLU A 23 -47.76 -8.83 -26.95
CA GLU A 23 -48.63 -9.61 -26.09
C GLU A 23 -48.23 -9.54 -24.64
N GLU A 24 -49.21 -9.37 -23.76
CA GLU A 24 -49.04 -9.53 -22.32
C GLU A 24 -49.34 -10.97 -21.93
N LEU A 25 -48.32 -11.68 -21.41
CA LEU A 25 -48.46 -13.08 -21.04
C LEU A 25 -48.86 -13.30 -19.61
N ILE A 26 -48.38 -12.43 -18.70
CA ILE A 26 -48.78 -12.40 -17.29
C ILE A 26 -49.16 -10.98 -16.97
N PRO A 27 -50.41 -10.71 -16.50
CA PRO A 27 -50.90 -9.38 -16.24
C PRO A 27 -49.96 -8.54 -15.38
N LYS A 28 -49.58 -7.38 -15.90
CA LYS A 28 -48.65 -6.43 -15.26
C LYS A 28 -47.29 -6.96 -14.86
N ARG A 29 -46.90 -8.17 -15.32
CA ARG A 29 -45.64 -8.81 -14.93
C ARG A 29 -44.77 -9.28 -16.07
N MET A 30 -45.33 -9.73 -17.18
CA MET A 30 -44.55 -10.30 -18.28
C MET A 30 -45.18 -10.01 -19.65
N TRP A 31 -44.38 -9.53 -20.59
CA TRP A 31 -44.78 -9.23 -21.98
C TRP A 31 -43.77 -9.79 -22.95
N ILE A 32 -44.23 -10.13 -24.16
CA ILE A 32 -43.34 -10.39 -25.31
C ILE A 32 -43.38 -9.19 -26.26
N LEU A 33 -42.22 -8.84 -26.80
CA LEU A 33 -41.97 -7.63 -27.58
C LEU A 33 -41.16 -7.93 -28.81
N LEU A 34 -41.33 -7.07 -29.86
CA LEU A 34 -40.40 -6.95 -30.99
C LEU A 34 -39.78 -5.55 -31.01
N TRP A 35 -38.53 -5.43 -31.40
CA TRP A 35 -37.85 -4.14 -31.57
C TRP A 35 -38.10 -3.59 -32.97
N GLU A 36 -38.72 -2.40 -33.06
CA GLU A 36 -39.02 -1.77 -34.34
C GLU A 36 -37.81 -1.09 -35.00
N LYS A 37 -36.82 -0.63 -34.21
CA LYS A 37 -35.68 0.18 -34.71
C LYS A 37 -34.35 -0.52 -34.75
N ARG A 38 -34.24 -1.77 -34.33
CA ARG A 38 -33.00 -2.56 -34.42
C ARG A 38 -33.16 -3.66 -35.47
N ARG A 39 -32.12 -3.94 -36.25
CA ARG A 39 -32.02 -5.06 -37.21
C ARG A 39 -32.05 -6.43 -36.52
N SER A 40 -32.81 -6.63 -35.47
CA SER A 40 -32.96 -7.90 -34.75
C SER A 40 -34.38 -8.38 -34.89
N GLU A 41 -34.55 -9.46 -35.59
CA GLU A 41 -35.82 -10.18 -35.82
C GLU A 41 -36.22 -11.01 -34.58
N TYR A 42 -35.42 -11.06 -33.52
CA TYR A 42 -35.68 -11.88 -32.35
C TYR A 42 -36.71 -11.26 -31.45
N TRP A 43 -37.57 -12.11 -30.88
CA TRP A 43 -38.45 -11.76 -29.78
C TRP A 43 -37.71 -11.46 -28.50
N TYR A 44 -38.31 -10.60 -27.68
CA TYR A 44 -37.83 -10.20 -26.36
C TYR A 44 -38.88 -10.45 -25.31
N CYS A 45 -38.47 -10.87 -24.12
CA CYS A 45 -39.27 -10.91 -22.92
C CYS A 45 -38.99 -9.67 -22.07
N LYS A 46 -40.05 -8.95 -21.67
CA LYS A 46 -40.02 -7.87 -20.70
C LYS A 46 -40.66 -8.39 -19.40
N THR A 47 -39.92 -8.37 -18.32
CA THR A 47 -40.37 -8.85 -17.00
C THR A 47 -40.32 -7.72 -16.00
N TYR A 48 -41.39 -7.52 -15.26
CA TYR A 48 -41.48 -6.59 -14.14
C TYR A 48 -40.79 -7.22 -12.91
N THR A 49 -39.85 -6.51 -12.31
CA THR A 49 -39.01 -7.03 -11.20
C THR A 49 -39.32 -6.37 -9.86
N GLY A 50 -40.28 -5.45 -9.80
CA GLY A 50 -40.53 -4.63 -8.62
C GLY A 50 -39.89 -3.25 -8.72
N ASP A 51 -40.18 -2.36 -7.77
CA ASP A 51 -39.60 -0.99 -7.68
C ASP A 51 -39.64 -0.19 -8.98
N ARG A 52 -40.68 -0.35 -9.80
CA ARG A 52 -40.84 0.28 -11.13
C ARG A 52 -39.73 -0.09 -12.12
N LYS A 53 -39.04 -1.22 -11.93
CA LYS A 53 -37.97 -1.69 -12.82
C LYS A 53 -38.42 -2.85 -13.68
N TYR A 54 -37.84 -2.90 -14.89
CA TYR A 54 -38.14 -3.94 -15.87
C TYR A 54 -36.82 -4.59 -16.33
N CYS A 55 -36.86 -5.89 -16.55
CA CYS A 55 -35.79 -6.66 -17.15
C CYS A 55 -36.17 -7.06 -18.58
N TYR A 56 -35.27 -6.83 -19.53
CA TYR A 56 -35.44 -7.20 -20.93
C TYR A 56 -34.47 -8.31 -21.32
N ARG A 57 -34.96 -9.41 -21.90
CA ARG A 57 -34.16 -10.57 -22.33
C ARG A 57 -34.51 -10.93 -23.77
N SER A 58 -33.49 -11.13 -24.63
CA SER A 58 -33.70 -11.71 -25.94
C SER A 58 -34.03 -13.20 -25.82
N LEU A 59 -35.03 -13.64 -26.56
CA LEU A 59 -35.50 -15.02 -26.62
C LEU A 59 -34.77 -15.83 -27.69
N LYS A 60 -33.94 -15.16 -28.52
CA LYS A 60 -33.14 -15.76 -29.59
C LYS A 60 -33.94 -16.69 -30.50
N THR A 61 -35.16 -16.27 -30.83
CA THR A 61 -36.06 -16.93 -31.73
C THR A 61 -36.90 -15.92 -32.47
N THR A 62 -37.25 -16.21 -33.71
CA THR A 62 -38.17 -15.45 -34.57
C THR A 62 -39.57 -16.05 -34.52
N ASP A 63 -39.74 -17.25 -34.02
CA ASP A 63 -41.02 -17.92 -33.87
C ASP A 63 -41.75 -17.47 -32.61
N LYS A 64 -42.99 -17.04 -32.76
CA LYS A 64 -43.82 -16.51 -31.68
C LYS A 64 -44.23 -17.56 -30.64
N GLN A 65 -44.48 -18.79 -31.07
CA GLN A 65 -44.91 -19.87 -30.18
C GLN A 65 -43.73 -20.31 -29.27
N ILE A 66 -42.54 -20.46 -29.89
CA ILE A 66 -41.32 -20.76 -29.17
C ILE A 66 -40.95 -19.59 -28.23
N ALA A 67 -41.20 -18.36 -28.66
CA ALA A 67 -40.97 -17.16 -27.84
C ALA A 67 -41.84 -17.17 -26.57
N LYS A 68 -43.11 -17.52 -26.71
CA LYS A 68 -44.01 -17.64 -25.54
C LYS A 68 -43.50 -18.68 -24.54
N ALA A 69 -43.19 -19.89 -24.99
CA ALA A 69 -42.68 -20.96 -24.12
C ALA A 69 -41.41 -20.51 -23.38
N LYS A 70 -40.39 -20.01 -24.09
CA LYS A 70 -39.15 -19.51 -23.50
C LYS A 70 -39.34 -18.33 -22.55
N SER A 71 -40.38 -17.53 -22.74
CA SER A 71 -40.66 -16.40 -21.86
C SER A 71 -41.00 -16.83 -20.44
N TYR A 72 -41.70 -17.95 -20.25
CA TYR A 72 -42.03 -18.46 -18.92
C TYR A 72 -40.78 -18.95 -18.19
N ASP A 73 -39.88 -19.62 -18.89
CA ASP A 73 -38.59 -20.06 -18.31
C ASP A 73 -37.74 -18.87 -17.87
N ILE A 74 -37.62 -17.85 -18.75
CA ILE A 74 -36.92 -16.60 -18.43
C ILE A 74 -37.57 -15.86 -17.29
N PHE A 75 -38.90 -15.81 -17.22
CA PHE A 75 -39.61 -15.19 -16.14
C PHE A 75 -39.31 -15.86 -14.79
N ALA A 76 -39.35 -17.18 -14.74
CA ALA A 76 -39.00 -17.95 -13.55
C ALA A 76 -37.52 -17.69 -13.13
N GLU A 77 -36.60 -17.73 -14.10
CA GLU A 77 -35.17 -17.43 -13.88
C GLU A 77 -34.97 -16.00 -13.32
N VAL A 78 -35.59 -15.00 -13.91
CA VAL A 78 -35.50 -13.58 -13.50
C VAL A 78 -36.07 -13.40 -12.10
N LEU A 79 -37.21 -14.01 -11.77
CA LEU A 79 -37.80 -13.94 -10.44
C LEU A 79 -36.95 -14.62 -9.38
N GLN A 80 -36.41 -15.80 -9.69
CA GLN A 80 -35.50 -16.50 -8.79
C GLN A 80 -34.24 -15.69 -8.56
N GLN A 81 -33.64 -15.14 -9.63
CA GLN A 81 -32.49 -14.26 -9.53
C GLN A 81 -32.79 -13.02 -8.69
N PHE A 82 -33.93 -12.39 -8.91
CA PHE A 82 -34.33 -11.22 -8.13
C PHE A 82 -34.51 -11.55 -6.64
N LYS A 83 -35.17 -12.68 -6.32
CA LYS A 83 -35.32 -13.16 -4.93
C LYS A 83 -33.98 -13.40 -4.25
N THR A 84 -32.99 -13.94 -4.97
CA THR A 84 -31.69 -14.30 -4.41
C THR A 84 -30.72 -13.12 -4.34
N THR A 85 -30.74 -12.22 -5.33
CA THR A 85 -29.71 -11.16 -5.50
C THR A 85 -30.24 -9.74 -5.37
N GLY A 86 -31.57 -9.55 -5.23
CA GLY A 86 -32.21 -8.23 -5.26
C GLY A 86 -32.10 -7.51 -6.60
N SER A 87 -31.68 -8.20 -7.69
CA SER A 87 -31.50 -7.61 -9.02
C SER A 87 -31.87 -8.60 -10.12
N ALA A 88 -32.68 -8.14 -11.06
CA ALA A 88 -33.05 -8.90 -12.24
C ALA A 88 -32.03 -8.90 -13.37
N SER A 89 -31.06 -7.99 -13.33
CA SER A 89 -29.99 -7.93 -14.32
C SER A 89 -28.84 -8.85 -13.92
N PRO A 90 -28.27 -9.63 -14.85
CA PRO A 90 -27.11 -10.44 -14.55
C PRO A 90 -25.94 -9.56 -14.11
N LYS A 91 -25.33 -9.92 -13.01
CA LYS A 91 -24.18 -9.20 -12.47
C LYS A 91 -22.94 -9.53 -13.29
N THR A 92 -22.52 -8.62 -14.14
CA THR A 92 -21.23 -8.75 -14.84
C THR A 92 -20.08 -8.55 -13.87
N ILE A 93 -18.95 -9.21 -14.15
CA ILE A 93 -17.74 -9.06 -13.32
C ILE A 93 -17.31 -7.59 -13.27
N ARG A 94 -17.38 -6.86 -14.39
CA ARG A 94 -17.02 -5.44 -14.44
C ARG A 94 -17.90 -4.59 -13.51
N ASN A 95 -19.23 -4.75 -13.57
CA ASN A 95 -20.14 -4.02 -12.68
C ASN A 95 -19.91 -4.31 -11.19
N LEU A 96 -19.50 -5.54 -10.87
CA LEU A 96 -19.17 -5.93 -9.48
C LEU A 96 -17.81 -5.37 -9.05
N CYS A 97 -16.86 -5.26 -9.96
CA CYS A 97 -15.61 -4.54 -9.72
C CYS A 97 -15.87 -3.05 -9.42
N ASP A 98 -16.69 -2.37 -10.23
CA ASP A 98 -17.04 -0.96 -10.02
C ASP A 98 -17.75 -0.77 -8.67
N LYS A 99 -18.67 -1.66 -8.32
CA LYS A 99 -19.33 -1.64 -7.00
C LYS A 99 -18.34 -1.82 -5.86
N TRP A 100 -17.35 -2.70 -6.02
CA TRP A 100 -16.30 -2.89 -5.03
C TRP A 100 -15.41 -1.67 -4.88
N ILE A 101 -14.99 -1.07 -5.99
CA ILE A 101 -14.19 0.17 -6.01
C ILE A 101 -14.91 1.27 -5.25
N LYS A 102 -16.20 1.50 -5.54
CA LYS A 102 -17.00 2.50 -4.84
C LYS A 102 -17.08 2.24 -3.34
N ARG A 103 -17.29 0.99 -2.93
CA ARG A 103 -17.26 0.62 -1.51
C ARG A 103 -15.92 0.91 -0.84
N GLN A 104 -14.78 0.69 -1.54
CA GLN A 104 -13.47 1.02 -1.00
C GLN A 104 -13.21 2.54 -0.98
N GLU A 105 -13.80 3.28 -1.92
CA GLU A 105 -13.77 4.75 -1.93
C GLU A 105 -14.50 5.32 -0.70
N ASP A 106 -15.71 4.84 -0.42
CA ASP A 106 -16.47 5.22 0.77
C ASP A 106 -15.69 4.92 2.06
N ARG A 107 -15.01 3.75 2.14
CA ARG A 107 -14.14 3.41 3.27
C ARG A 107 -12.93 4.32 3.39
N ASN A 108 -12.36 4.76 2.26
CA ASN A 108 -11.24 5.71 2.26
C ASN A 108 -11.70 7.09 2.72
N ALA A 109 -12.83 7.57 2.23
CA ALA A 109 -13.42 8.85 2.63
C ALA A 109 -13.77 8.87 4.13
N GLY A 110 -14.27 7.75 4.67
CA GLY A 110 -14.55 7.58 6.10
C GLY A 110 -13.31 7.29 6.98
N GLY A 111 -12.08 7.35 6.44
CA GLY A 111 -10.84 7.10 7.18
C GLY A 111 -10.54 5.64 7.54
N ASN A 112 -11.40 4.70 7.16
CA ASN A 112 -11.27 3.26 7.46
C ASN A 112 -10.36 2.51 6.48
N LEU A 113 -9.84 3.19 5.47
CA LEU A 113 -8.92 2.64 4.47
C LEU A 113 -7.90 3.70 4.08
N SER A 114 -6.61 3.37 4.06
CA SER A 114 -5.58 4.32 3.63
C SER A 114 -5.68 4.61 2.13
N SER A 115 -5.38 5.85 1.70
CA SER A 115 -5.39 6.25 0.29
C SER A 115 -4.46 5.41 -0.59
N THR A 116 -3.37 4.88 -0.03
CA THR A 116 -2.46 3.98 -0.75
C THR A 116 -3.12 2.61 -1.00
N LEU A 117 -3.84 2.08 -0.02
CA LEU A 117 -4.54 0.81 -0.16
C LEU A 117 -5.75 0.96 -1.08
N PHE A 118 -6.49 2.08 -0.99
CA PHE A 118 -7.56 2.39 -1.92
C PHE A 118 -7.07 2.44 -3.38
N ARG A 119 -5.95 3.14 -3.64
CA ARG A 119 -5.35 3.16 -4.99
C ARG A 119 -4.99 1.77 -5.50
N ALA A 120 -4.52 0.88 -4.62
CA ALA A 120 -4.23 -0.50 -5.00
C ALA A 120 -5.52 -1.28 -5.34
N HIS A 121 -6.58 -1.19 -4.52
CA HIS A 121 -7.88 -1.78 -4.84
C HIS A 121 -8.43 -1.25 -6.17
N ARG A 122 -8.45 0.08 -6.33
CA ARG A 122 -8.92 0.70 -7.56
C ARG A 122 -8.18 0.14 -8.78
N PHE A 123 -6.85 0.07 -8.73
CA PHE A 123 -6.05 -0.42 -9.85
C PHE A 123 -6.31 -1.91 -10.14
N ILE A 124 -6.34 -2.77 -9.14
CA ILE A 124 -6.54 -4.21 -9.31
C ILE A 124 -7.93 -4.49 -9.90
N PHE A 125 -8.97 -3.83 -9.41
CA PHE A 125 -10.34 -4.08 -9.84
C PHE A 125 -10.77 -3.29 -11.07
N SER A 126 -10.05 -2.25 -11.48
CA SER A 126 -10.27 -1.60 -12.78
C SER A 126 -9.46 -2.24 -13.92
N VAL A 127 -8.33 -2.91 -13.60
CA VAL A 127 -7.40 -3.41 -14.60
C VAL A 127 -7.27 -4.93 -14.54
N TYR A 128 -6.72 -5.49 -13.46
CA TYR A 128 -6.31 -6.90 -13.46
C TYR A 128 -7.47 -7.87 -13.42
N VAL A 129 -8.44 -7.68 -12.56
CA VAL A 129 -9.58 -8.58 -12.42
C VAL A 129 -10.44 -8.62 -13.70
N PRO A 130 -10.82 -7.47 -14.32
CA PRO A 130 -11.56 -7.49 -15.59
C PRO A 130 -10.77 -8.12 -16.73
N ASN A 131 -9.49 -7.79 -16.88
CA ASN A 131 -8.68 -8.34 -17.97
C ASN A 131 -8.40 -9.83 -17.82
N TYR A 132 -8.24 -10.33 -16.59
CA TYR A 132 -8.16 -11.76 -16.35
C TYR A 132 -9.48 -12.48 -16.65
N ALA A 133 -10.59 -11.88 -16.29
CA ALA A 133 -11.91 -12.40 -16.61
C ALA A 133 -12.14 -12.46 -18.15
N ASP A 134 -11.72 -11.42 -18.88
CA ASP A 134 -11.79 -11.42 -20.34
C ASP A 134 -10.86 -12.49 -20.98
N PHE A 135 -9.64 -12.65 -20.44
CA PHE A 135 -8.72 -13.71 -20.85
C PHE A 135 -9.35 -15.11 -20.67
N LYS A 136 -10.06 -15.32 -19.56
CA LYS A 136 -10.79 -16.56 -19.26
C LYS A 136 -12.18 -16.63 -19.93
N LYS A 137 -12.60 -15.59 -20.66
CA LYS A 137 -13.93 -15.46 -21.31
C LYS A 137 -15.10 -15.47 -20.31
N TRP A 138 -14.87 -15.04 -19.06
CA TRP A 138 -15.92 -14.91 -18.05
C TRP A 138 -16.60 -13.54 -18.19
N LYS A 139 -17.90 -13.53 -18.34
CA LYS A 139 -18.71 -12.31 -18.39
C LYS A 139 -19.46 -12.07 -17.09
N LEU A 140 -20.04 -13.12 -16.53
CA LEU A 140 -20.85 -13.08 -15.34
C LEU A 140 -20.08 -13.73 -14.18
N ILE A 141 -20.41 -13.32 -12.95
CA ILE A 141 -19.77 -13.90 -11.75
C ILE A 141 -19.99 -15.42 -11.64
N LYS A 142 -21.12 -15.92 -12.12
CA LYS A 142 -21.44 -17.36 -12.15
C LYS A 142 -20.57 -18.15 -13.14
N ASP A 143 -19.92 -17.48 -14.07
CA ASP A 143 -19.04 -18.12 -15.08
C ASP A 143 -17.68 -18.52 -14.48
N ILE A 144 -17.37 -18.05 -13.26
CA ILE A 144 -16.11 -18.34 -12.57
C ILE A 144 -16.20 -19.72 -11.93
N PRO A 145 -15.45 -20.73 -12.42
CA PRO A 145 -15.42 -22.04 -11.81
C PRO A 145 -14.69 -22.02 -10.47
N HIS A 146 -14.85 -23.09 -9.67
CA HIS A 146 -14.26 -23.18 -8.34
C HIS A 146 -12.71 -23.07 -8.36
N ASP A 147 -12.07 -23.52 -9.40
CA ASP A 147 -10.61 -23.51 -9.64
C ASP A 147 -10.15 -22.35 -10.55
N GLY A 148 -11.07 -21.47 -10.95
CA GLY A 148 -10.84 -20.46 -11.98
C GLY A 148 -9.66 -19.53 -11.72
N TRP A 149 -9.30 -19.28 -10.46
CA TRP A 149 -8.21 -18.38 -10.09
C TRP A 149 -6.84 -19.06 -9.95
N ILE A 150 -6.73 -20.36 -10.09
CA ILE A 150 -5.44 -21.09 -9.94
C ILE A 150 -4.39 -20.54 -10.93
N GLU A 151 -4.78 -20.25 -12.16
CA GLU A 151 -3.87 -19.72 -13.19
C GLU A 151 -3.63 -18.21 -13.10
N TYR A 152 -4.29 -17.49 -12.18
CA TYR A 152 -4.16 -16.02 -12.07
C TYR A 152 -2.70 -15.58 -11.92
N ARG A 153 -1.92 -16.27 -11.07
CA ARG A 153 -0.50 -15.96 -10.86
C ARG A 153 0.30 -16.13 -12.15
N LYS A 154 0.11 -17.23 -12.89
CA LYS A 154 0.78 -17.48 -14.16
C LYS A 154 0.46 -16.38 -15.17
N TRP A 155 -0.82 -16.13 -15.39
CA TRP A 155 -1.27 -15.06 -16.28
C TRP A 155 -0.70 -13.68 -15.85
N ARG A 156 -0.69 -13.39 -14.56
CA ARG A 156 -0.20 -12.10 -14.05
C ARG A 156 1.28 -11.88 -14.34
N MET A 157 2.08 -12.94 -14.37
CA MET A 157 3.50 -12.89 -14.66
C MET A 157 3.81 -12.91 -16.16
N GLU A 158 2.98 -13.54 -16.98
CA GLU A 158 3.20 -13.71 -18.42
C GLU A 158 2.56 -12.59 -19.24
N GLU A 159 1.33 -12.20 -18.92
CA GLU A 159 0.52 -11.23 -19.68
C GLU A 159 0.13 -10.00 -18.86
N GLY A 160 -0.38 -10.20 -17.65
CA GLY A 160 -0.92 -9.12 -16.81
C GLY A 160 0.12 -8.07 -16.40
N TRP A 161 1.42 -8.36 -16.45
CA TRP A 161 2.46 -7.36 -16.18
C TRP A 161 2.52 -6.27 -17.27
N LYS A 162 2.03 -6.53 -18.47
CA LYS A 162 1.99 -5.58 -19.60
C LYS A 162 0.95 -4.49 -19.39
N LEU A 163 0.00 -4.70 -18.48
CA LEU A 163 -1.09 -3.77 -18.19
C LEU A 163 -0.68 -2.77 -17.10
N ILE A 164 -0.67 -1.48 -17.42
CA ILE A 164 -0.26 -0.42 -16.50
C ILE A 164 -1.45 0.42 -15.98
N GLY A 165 -2.64 0.07 -16.38
CA GLY A 165 -3.84 0.83 -16.10
C GLY A 165 -4.33 1.65 -17.29
N LEU A 166 -5.37 2.42 -17.04
CA LEU A 166 -5.96 3.29 -18.07
C LEU A 166 -5.32 4.69 -18.00
N ASP A 167 -5.16 5.34 -19.15
CA ASP A 167 -4.81 6.75 -19.20
C ASP A 167 -6.06 7.63 -18.93
N GLU A 168 -5.90 8.95 -18.93
CA GLU A 168 -6.99 9.90 -18.72
C GLU A 168 -8.11 9.80 -19.77
N LYS A 169 -7.82 9.19 -20.92
CA LYS A 169 -8.75 8.96 -22.01
C LYS A 169 -9.39 7.57 -21.98
N GLY A 170 -9.06 6.75 -20.97
CA GLY A 170 -9.58 5.40 -20.83
C GLY A 170 -8.84 4.34 -21.66
N ASN A 171 -7.71 4.66 -22.32
CA ASN A 171 -6.92 3.68 -23.06
C ASN A 171 -5.95 2.94 -22.13
N GLU A 172 -5.69 1.67 -22.42
CA GLU A 172 -4.72 0.88 -21.66
C GLU A 172 -3.29 1.44 -21.85
N ARG A 173 -2.64 1.80 -20.76
CA ARG A 173 -1.21 2.11 -20.76
C ARG A 173 -0.42 0.80 -20.74
N LYS A 174 0.57 0.69 -21.62
CA LYS A 174 1.51 -0.45 -21.64
C LYS A 174 2.91 0.03 -21.27
N TYR A 175 3.66 -0.79 -20.54
CA TYR A 175 5.08 -0.49 -20.35
C TYR A 175 5.78 -0.50 -21.71
N GLY A 176 6.54 0.55 -22.01
CA GLY A 176 7.40 0.54 -23.16
C GLY A 176 8.40 -0.63 -23.10
N ASN A 177 8.95 -1.03 -24.23
CA ASN A 177 9.82 -2.22 -24.41
C ASN A 177 11.11 -2.21 -23.56
N SER A 178 11.39 -1.15 -22.77
CA SER A 178 12.68 -0.96 -22.11
C SER A 178 12.82 -1.63 -20.74
N SER A 179 11.74 -2.10 -20.09
CA SER A 179 11.88 -2.84 -18.81
C SER A 179 10.70 -3.77 -18.57
N ARG A 180 11.00 -5.07 -18.56
CA ARG A 180 10.05 -6.13 -18.20
C ARG A 180 9.85 -6.14 -16.69
N HIS A 181 8.81 -5.48 -16.17
CA HIS A 181 8.47 -5.47 -14.75
C HIS A 181 7.55 -6.63 -14.37
N ILE A 182 8.11 -7.84 -14.35
CA ILE A 182 7.40 -9.00 -13.82
C ILE A 182 7.18 -8.76 -12.31
N PRO A 183 5.93 -8.85 -11.80
CA PRO A 183 5.66 -8.63 -10.39
C PRO A 183 6.30 -9.73 -9.54
N LYS A 184 6.77 -9.35 -8.34
CA LYS A 184 7.22 -10.31 -7.34
C LYS A 184 6.04 -11.11 -6.79
N ASP A 185 6.27 -12.33 -6.34
CA ASP A 185 5.25 -13.18 -5.69
C ASP A 185 4.53 -12.47 -4.55
N SER A 186 5.24 -11.67 -3.75
CA SER A 186 4.63 -10.87 -2.68
C SER A 186 3.60 -9.85 -3.19
N THR A 187 3.81 -9.30 -4.40
CA THR A 187 2.86 -8.39 -5.04
C THR A 187 1.62 -9.16 -5.49
N VAL A 188 1.80 -10.29 -6.18
CA VAL A 188 0.69 -11.13 -6.63
C VAL A 188 -0.10 -11.68 -5.44
N ASN A 189 0.58 -12.11 -4.38
CA ASN A 189 -0.08 -12.57 -3.14
C ASN A 189 -0.94 -11.47 -2.49
N ARG A 190 -0.53 -10.20 -2.59
CA ARG A 190 -1.34 -9.07 -2.12
C ARG A 190 -2.57 -8.87 -3.00
N GLU A 191 -2.42 -8.97 -4.34
CA GLU A 191 -3.56 -8.92 -5.27
C GLU A 191 -4.56 -10.04 -4.95
N VAL A 192 -4.08 -11.27 -4.77
CA VAL A 192 -4.90 -12.43 -4.38
C VAL A 192 -5.65 -12.16 -3.06
N THR A 193 -4.98 -11.56 -2.06
CA THR A 193 -5.65 -11.20 -0.81
C THR A 193 -6.82 -10.24 -1.04
N MET A 194 -6.66 -9.23 -1.90
CA MET A 194 -7.73 -8.28 -2.23
C MET A 194 -8.88 -8.95 -3.00
N ILE A 195 -8.57 -9.92 -3.88
CA ILE A 195 -9.59 -10.72 -4.56
C ILE A 195 -10.36 -11.58 -3.54
N GLN A 196 -9.67 -12.21 -2.59
CA GLN A 196 -10.32 -12.94 -1.49
C GLN A 196 -11.22 -12.06 -0.63
N GLU A 197 -10.80 -10.80 -0.36
CA GLU A 197 -11.62 -9.80 0.34
C GLU A 197 -12.88 -9.42 -0.45
N TRP A 198 -12.78 -9.30 -1.77
CA TRP A 198 -13.93 -9.05 -2.64
C TRP A 198 -14.99 -10.15 -2.52
N TYR A 199 -14.58 -11.44 -2.54
CA TYR A 199 -15.49 -12.55 -2.28
C TYR A 199 -16.10 -12.48 -0.88
N LYS A 200 -15.25 -12.32 0.14
CA LYS A 200 -15.67 -12.36 1.54
C LYS A 200 -16.60 -11.21 1.91
N TYR A 201 -16.37 -10.02 1.40
CA TYR A 201 -17.08 -8.82 1.87
C TYR A 201 -18.11 -8.26 0.89
N LEU A 202 -18.16 -8.74 -0.35
CA LEU A 202 -19.15 -8.32 -1.32
C LEU A 202 -19.95 -9.51 -1.89
N LEU A 203 -19.29 -10.47 -2.53
CA LEU A 203 -19.97 -11.45 -3.36
C LEU A 203 -20.77 -12.46 -2.52
N ILE A 204 -20.20 -12.96 -1.44
CA ILE A 204 -20.85 -13.92 -0.55
C ILE A 204 -21.98 -13.26 0.26
N PRO A 205 -21.77 -12.09 0.92
CA PRO A 205 -22.86 -11.41 1.64
C PRO A 205 -24.03 -11.01 0.75
N GLU A 206 -23.77 -10.67 -0.52
CA GLU A 206 -24.84 -10.37 -1.49
C GLU A 206 -25.43 -11.62 -2.14
N LYS A 207 -25.08 -12.80 -1.68
CA LYS A 207 -25.56 -14.09 -2.19
C LYS A 207 -25.34 -14.30 -3.69
N LEU A 208 -24.29 -13.67 -4.24
CA LEU A 208 -23.89 -13.83 -5.65
C LEU A 208 -23.06 -15.09 -5.88
N MET A 209 -22.38 -15.54 -4.83
CA MET A 209 -21.60 -16.78 -4.77
C MET A 209 -21.83 -17.42 -3.39
N MET A 210 -21.87 -18.76 -3.33
CA MET A 210 -22.02 -19.48 -2.07
C MET A 210 -20.71 -19.57 -1.27
N ALA A 211 -19.59 -19.69 -1.99
CA ALA A 211 -18.25 -19.79 -1.40
C ALA A 211 -17.23 -19.08 -2.29
N ALA A 212 -16.11 -18.70 -1.71
CA ALA A 212 -14.98 -18.23 -2.50
C ALA A 212 -14.33 -19.39 -3.26
N PRO A 213 -13.91 -19.20 -4.52
CA PRO A 213 -13.15 -20.20 -5.25
C PRO A 213 -11.76 -20.38 -4.65
N ILE A 214 -11.07 -21.44 -5.07
CA ILE A 214 -9.67 -21.67 -4.69
C ILE A 214 -8.80 -20.60 -5.34
N ILE A 215 -8.11 -19.81 -4.52
CA ILE A 215 -7.15 -18.80 -4.97
C ILE A 215 -5.83 -19.07 -4.24
N GLU A 216 -4.89 -19.65 -4.97
CA GLU A 216 -3.60 -20.02 -4.39
C GLU A 216 -2.65 -18.81 -4.28
N LYS A 217 -1.98 -18.73 -3.15
CA LYS A 217 -0.85 -17.81 -2.94
C LYS A 217 0.46 -18.55 -3.20
N ALA A 218 1.38 -17.88 -3.86
CA ALA A 218 2.73 -18.40 -3.97
C ALA A 218 3.33 -18.63 -2.58
N LYS A 219 3.93 -19.80 -2.37
CA LYS A 219 4.68 -20.10 -1.14
C LYS A 219 5.87 -19.16 -1.07
N GLN A 220 5.87 -18.26 -0.10
CA GLN A 220 7.07 -17.47 0.19
C GLN A 220 8.10 -18.40 0.83
N ARG A 221 9.29 -18.45 0.26
CA ARG A 221 10.41 -19.15 0.90
C ARG A 221 10.67 -18.50 2.25
N LYS A 222 10.62 -19.28 3.33
CA LYS A 222 10.80 -18.77 4.71
C LYS A 222 12.13 -18.01 4.90
N ASN A 223 13.11 -18.23 4.05
CA ASN A 223 14.44 -17.63 4.11
C ASN A 223 14.61 -16.35 3.26
N GLU A 224 13.66 -16.01 2.39
CA GLU A 224 13.67 -14.74 1.69
C GLU A 224 13.04 -13.68 2.59
N THR A 225 13.79 -13.23 3.59
CA THR A 225 13.42 -12.01 4.29
C THR A 225 13.55 -10.86 3.30
N ASN A 226 12.40 -10.29 2.89
CA ASN A 226 12.33 -9.04 2.14
C ASN A 226 12.82 -7.82 2.97
N ALA A 227 13.59 -8.07 4.02
CA ALA A 227 14.20 -7.04 4.85
C ALA A 227 15.32 -6.37 4.04
N ASN A 228 15.28 -5.05 3.98
CA ASN A 228 16.39 -4.29 3.43
C ASN A 228 17.66 -4.65 4.20
N PRO A 229 18.75 -5.06 3.53
CA PRO A 229 19.96 -5.47 4.22
C PRO A 229 20.53 -4.30 5.03
N PRO A 230 21.07 -4.55 6.24
CA PRO A 230 21.83 -3.54 6.97
C PRO A 230 23.13 -3.23 6.22
N PHE A 231 23.65 -2.03 6.38
CA PHE A 231 25.00 -1.69 5.92
C PHE A 231 26.03 -2.54 6.65
N SER A 232 27.14 -2.87 5.98
CA SER A 232 28.39 -3.14 6.67
C SER A 232 28.91 -1.83 7.32
N ARG A 233 29.74 -1.92 8.36
CA ARG A 233 30.36 -0.71 8.96
C ARG A 233 31.21 0.04 7.94
N ASP A 234 31.88 -0.66 7.06
CA ASP A 234 32.72 -0.06 6.02
C ASP A 234 31.88 0.64 4.95
N ASP A 235 30.79 0.01 4.49
CA ASP A 235 29.92 0.65 3.53
C ASP A 235 29.18 1.85 4.15
N TYR A 236 28.75 1.75 5.41
CA TYR A 236 28.21 2.91 6.12
C TYR A 236 29.20 4.08 6.15
N ARG A 237 30.48 3.79 6.45
CA ARG A 237 31.56 4.79 6.46
C ARG A 237 31.75 5.43 5.08
N LYS A 238 31.80 4.63 4.00
CA LYS A 238 31.88 5.12 2.62
C LYS A 238 30.70 6.00 2.26
N ILE A 239 29.48 5.54 2.58
CA ILE A 239 28.24 6.27 2.26
C ILE A 239 28.18 7.60 3.00
N TYR A 240 28.40 7.62 4.33
CA TYR A 240 28.32 8.89 5.07
C TYR A 240 29.42 9.86 4.66
N THR A 241 30.63 9.38 4.34
CA THR A 241 31.74 10.22 3.88
C THR A 241 31.40 10.83 2.51
N ARG A 242 30.82 10.06 1.59
CA ARG A 242 30.40 10.56 0.29
C ARG A 242 29.24 11.58 0.42
N PHE A 243 28.26 11.31 1.31
CA PHE A 243 27.20 12.27 1.62
C PHE A 243 27.75 13.58 2.19
N ARG A 244 28.70 13.49 3.14
CA ARG A 244 29.37 14.65 3.72
C ARG A 244 30.08 15.46 2.64
N SER A 245 30.87 14.84 1.78
CA SER A 245 31.53 15.48 0.65
C SER A 245 30.53 16.15 -0.27
N TRP A 246 29.49 15.43 -0.71
CA TRP A 246 28.42 15.95 -1.57
C TRP A 246 27.69 17.13 -0.94
N SER A 247 27.45 17.11 0.36
CA SER A 247 26.77 18.22 1.06
C SER A 247 27.65 19.46 1.24
N ASN A 248 28.96 19.32 1.11
CA ASN A 248 29.97 20.34 1.30
C ASN A 248 30.63 20.78 -0.03
N GLU A 249 30.13 20.29 -1.18
CA GLU A 249 30.63 20.72 -2.48
C GLU A 249 30.62 22.25 -2.56
N LYS A 250 31.75 22.82 -3.02
CA LYS A 250 31.89 24.27 -3.25
C LYS A 250 31.38 24.65 -4.64
N ASN A 251 31.16 25.94 -4.87
CA ASN A 251 30.72 26.48 -6.15
C ASN A 251 29.37 25.96 -6.68
N LEU A 252 28.47 25.59 -5.75
CA LEU A 252 27.12 25.22 -6.11
C LEU A 252 26.29 26.47 -6.47
N THR A 253 25.52 26.33 -7.55
CA THR A 253 24.51 27.35 -7.91
C THR A 253 23.29 27.27 -6.98
N LYS A 254 22.49 28.35 -6.90
CA LYS A 254 21.21 28.31 -6.13
C LYS A 254 20.26 27.21 -6.60
N SER A 255 20.28 26.86 -7.88
CA SER A 255 19.50 25.77 -8.45
C SER A 255 19.93 24.40 -7.92
N GLN A 256 21.14 24.21 -7.44
CA GLN A 256 21.68 23.01 -6.85
C GLN A 256 21.34 22.85 -5.35
N LYS A 257 20.68 23.85 -4.77
CA LYS A 257 20.13 23.87 -3.42
C LYS A 257 21.11 23.40 -2.34
N PRO A 258 22.21 24.12 -2.08
CA PRO A 258 23.24 23.71 -1.13
C PRO A 258 22.70 23.47 0.30
N GLU A 259 21.72 24.26 0.75
CA GLU A 259 21.10 24.14 2.05
C GLU A 259 20.27 22.84 2.14
N TRP A 260 19.51 22.51 1.09
CA TRP A 260 18.77 21.27 1.00
C TRP A 260 19.69 20.05 1.13
N ARG A 261 20.90 20.09 0.53
CA ARG A 261 21.90 19.02 0.64
C ARG A 261 22.34 18.80 2.08
N LYS A 262 22.51 19.87 2.87
CA LYS A 262 22.84 19.78 4.30
C LYS A 262 21.73 19.08 5.09
N VAL A 263 20.48 19.45 4.85
CA VAL A 263 19.32 18.80 5.52
C VAL A 263 19.26 17.32 5.16
N VAL A 264 19.42 16.95 3.89
CA VAL A 264 19.40 15.54 3.44
C VAL A 264 20.55 14.73 4.04
N TYR A 265 21.75 15.30 4.13
CA TYR A 265 22.88 14.66 4.79
C TYR A 265 22.60 14.37 6.27
N LEU A 266 22.09 15.35 7.00
CA LEU A 266 21.76 15.18 8.41
C LEU A 266 20.57 14.22 8.61
N PHE A 267 19.62 14.23 7.69
CA PHE A 267 18.52 13.23 7.69
C PHE A 267 19.05 11.80 7.52
N PHE A 268 20.04 11.58 6.65
CA PHE A 268 20.68 10.26 6.50
C PHE A 268 21.36 9.83 7.80
N LEU A 269 22.20 10.70 8.40
CA LEU A 269 22.90 10.40 9.65
C LEU A 269 21.92 10.05 10.78
N LEU A 270 20.89 10.89 10.97
CA LEU A 270 19.89 10.67 12.00
C LEU A 270 19.04 9.43 11.74
N SER A 271 18.72 9.14 10.48
CA SER A 271 18.01 7.90 10.14
C SER A 271 18.79 6.64 10.52
N ALA A 272 20.11 6.68 10.37
CA ALA A 272 21.00 5.58 10.75
C ALA A 272 21.24 5.48 12.27
N ASN A 273 21.04 6.58 13.02
CA ASN A 273 21.24 6.64 14.47
C ASN A 273 19.95 6.51 15.29
N CYS A 274 18.77 6.72 14.66
CA CYS A 274 17.48 6.67 15.36
C CYS A 274 16.60 5.50 14.91
N GLY A 275 16.90 4.85 13.79
CA GLY A 275 16.20 3.65 13.35
C GLY A 275 14.69 3.82 13.10
N TRP A 276 14.19 5.04 12.89
CA TRP A 276 12.79 5.31 12.53
C TRP A 276 12.47 4.84 11.11
N ARG A 277 11.17 4.81 10.75
CA ARG A 277 10.77 4.67 9.34
C ARG A 277 10.98 6.02 8.64
N PRO A 278 11.89 6.11 7.64
CA PRO A 278 12.31 7.41 7.13
C PRO A 278 11.17 8.27 6.58
N ASP A 279 10.28 7.72 5.78
CA ASP A 279 9.19 8.46 5.15
C ASP A 279 8.06 8.81 6.13
N SER A 280 7.54 7.81 6.84
CA SER A 280 6.31 7.92 7.63
C SER A 280 6.51 8.37 9.09
N GLU A 281 7.74 8.38 9.57
CA GLU A 281 8.09 8.80 10.94
C GLU A 281 9.13 9.92 10.91
N GLY A 282 10.31 9.68 10.30
CA GLY A 282 11.40 10.65 10.32
C GLY A 282 11.04 12.01 9.69
N LEU A 283 10.41 12.00 8.52
CA LEU A 283 9.98 13.24 7.85
C LEU A 283 8.73 13.90 8.45
N GLU A 284 8.10 13.29 9.44
CA GLU A 284 6.93 13.83 10.13
C GLU A 284 7.27 14.42 11.52
N LEU A 285 8.54 14.27 11.95
CA LEU A 285 8.97 14.81 13.23
C LEU A 285 8.95 16.34 13.23
N THR A 286 8.43 16.90 14.29
CA THR A 286 8.50 18.34 14.61
C THR A 286 9.49 18.60 15.73
N TRP A 287 9.91 19.84 15.92
CA TRP A 287 10.83 20.20 16.99
C TRP A 287 10.24 19.95 18.39
N ASP A 288 8.92 19.95 18.57
CA ASP A 288 8.27 19.55 19.83
C ASP A 288 8.46 18.07 20.17
N ASN A 289 8.75 17.24 19.17
CA ASN A 289 8.95 15.80 19.38
C ASN A 289 10.36 15.45 19.90
N VAL A 290 11.27 16.44 20.01
CA VAL A 290 12.68 16.21 20.32
C VAL A 290 13.09 16.93 21.59
N LYS A 291 13.63 16.16 22.54
CA LYS A 291 14.33 16.71 23.71
C LYS A 291 15.78 16.21 23.67
N ILE A 292 16.74 17.13 23.79
CA ILE A 292 18.17 16.81 23.74
C ILE A 292 18.77 17.01 25.09
N ARG A 293 19.56 16.03 25.54
CA ARG A 293 20.32 16.09 26.78
C ARG A 293 21.76 15.63 26.56
N LYS A 294 22.68 16.23 27.29
CA LYS A 294 24.07 15.81 27.38
C LYS A 294 24.17 14.71 28.42
N ARG A 295 24.92 13.66 28.11
CA ARG A 295 25.30 12.58 29.03
C ARG A 295 26.81 12.46 29.03
N THR A 296 27.41 12.57 30.20
CA THR A 296 28.83 12.30 30.38
C THR A 296 29.00 10.88 30.89
N THR A 297 29.72 10.05 30.14
CA THR A 297 30.03 8.67 30.50
C THR A 297 31.52 8.56 30.79
N LYS A 298 31.89 7.98 31.96
CA LYS A 298 33.26 7.69 32.30
C LYS A 298 33.71 6.42 31.57
N LEU A 299 34.72 6.54 30.75
CA LEU A 299 35.31 5.40 30.01
C LEU A 299 36.17 4.53 30.92
N PRO A 300 36.47 3.27 30.56
CA PRO A 300 37.35 2.39 31.33
C PRO A 300 38.77 2.95 31.52
N ASN A 301 39.26 3.81 30.64
CA ASN A 301 40.54 4.50 30.75
C ASN A 301 40.48 5.74 31.68
N GLY A 302 39.38 6.00 32.35
CA GLY A 302 39.18 7.12 33.26
C GLY A 302 38.77 8.44 32.59
N GLU A 303 38.74 8.52 31.27
CA GLU A 303 38.34 9.72 30.53
C GLU A 303 36.84 9.88 30.53
N ASN A 304 36.36 11.12 30.49
CA ASN A 304 34.97 11.46 30.35
C ASN A 304 34.63 11.59 28.86
N LYS A 305 33.61 10.84 28.43
CA LYS A 305 33.04 10.96 27.08
C LYS A 305 31.68 11.62 27.16
N ASP A 306 31.56 12.78 26.52
CA ASP A 306 30.30 13.48 26.38
C ASP A 306 29.53 12.97 25.15
N GLU A 307 28.27 12.58 25.36
CA GLU A 307 27.37 12.14 24.32
C GLU A 307 26.09 12.93 24.37
N TRP A 308 25.57 13.28 23.19
CA TRP A 308 24.29 13.94 23.08
C TRP A 308 23.19 12.92 22.79
N ILE A 309 22.24 12.79 23.71
CA ILE A 309 21.10 11.87 23.62
C ILE A 309 19.86 12.66 23.19
N ALA A 310 19.20 12.19 22.14
CA ALA A 310 17.89 12.67 21.73
C ALA A 310 16.81 11.75 22.29
N ASN A 311 15.91 12.30 23.12
CA ASN A 311 14.65 11.67 23.47
C ASN A 311 13.63 12.09 22.42
N LEU A 312 13.04 11.12 21.71
CA LEU A 312 12.10 11.34 20.62
C LEU A 312 10.73 10.79 20.95
N LYS A 313 9.69 11.59 20.70
CA LYS A 313 8.30 11.15 20.62
C LYS A 313 7.94 10.90 19.17
N ILE A 314 7.67 9.66 18.80
CA ILE A 314 7.47 9.24 17.42
C ILE A 314 6.05 8.68 17.28
N TRP A 315 5.28 9.24 16.36
CA TRP A 315 3.97 8.69 16.00
C TRP A 315 4.14 7.52 15.03
N ASP A 316 3.85 6.30 15.50
CA ASP A 316 3.85 5.09 14.68
C ASP A 316 2.52 4.99 13.92
N ARG A 317 2.48 5.51 12.67
CA ARG A 317 1.28 5.47 11.83
C ARG A 317 0.77 4.06 11.54
N LYS A 318 1.66 3.07 11.52
CA LYS A 318 1.26 1.68 11.22
C LYS A 318 0.43 1.08 12.33
N ASN A 319 0.75 1.43 13.58
CA ASN A 319 0.10 0.89 14.77
C ASN A 319 -0.78 1.93 15.48
N SER A 320 -0.93 3.13 14.92
CA SER A 320 -1.72 4.25 15.45
C SER A 320 -1.44 4.54 16.94
N ARG A 321 -0.16 4.57 17.30
CA ARG A 321 0.27 4.83 18.68
C ARG A 321 1.52 5.68 18.73
N GLU A 322 1.68 6.43 19.78
CA GLU A 322 2.93 7.12 20.11
C GLU A 322 3.91 6.15 20.77
N ARG A 323 5.19 6.32 20.48
CA ARG A 323 6.30 5.68 21.19
C ARG A 323 7.38 6.68 21.51
N GLU A 324 8.05 6.46 22.63
CA GLU A 324 9.22 7.22 23.02
C GLU A 324 10.47 6.35 22.93
N GLY A 325 11.59 6.99 22.63
CA GLY A 325 12.89 6.34 22.62
C GLY A 325 14.04 7.31 22.86
N ASN A 326 15.16 6.79 23.36
CA ASN A 326 16.40 7.53 23.54
C ASN A 326 17.42 7.07 22.50
N PHE A 327 17.95 8.01 21.74
CA PHE A 327 18.80 7.74 20.59
C PHE A 327 20.09 8.54 20.67
N LEU A 328 21.16 8.00 20.07
CA LEU A 328 22.40 8.70 19.87
C LEU A 328 22.27 9.76 18.74
N GLY A 329 23.19 10.71 18.68
CA GLY A 329 23.20 11.70 17.61
C GLY A 329 22.40 12.96 17.89
N GLY A 330 22.13 13.25 19.16
CA GLY A 330 21.48 14.51 19.56
C GLY A 330 22.20 15.77 19.05
N GLU A 331 23.52 15.71 18.86
CA GLU A 331 24.31 16.77 18.27
C GLU A 331 23.89 17.11 16.82
N TYR A 332 23.41 16.15 16.05
CA TYR A 332 22.97 16.41 14.67
C TYR A 332 21.67 17.21 14.62
N PHE A 333 20.78 17.07 15.62
CA PHE A 333 19.60 17.91 15.76
C PHE A 333 19.99 19.36 16.09
N ASN A 334 20.92 19.55 17.05
CA ASN A 334 21.43 20.89 17.38
C ASN A 334 22.05 21.53 16.14
N ARG A 335 22.92 20.82 15.45
CA ARG A 335 23.57 21.30 14.23
C ARG A 335 22.57 21.67 13.14
N LEU A 336 21.49 20.90 12.97
CA LEU A 336 20.46 21.22 12.00
C LEU A 336 19.69 22.48 12.40
N LYS A 337 19.37 22.64 13.69
CA LYS A 337 18.74 23.85 14.22
C LYS A 337 19.60 25.08 13.97
N ASP A 338 20.90 24.97 14.27
CA ASP A 338 21.86 26.06 14.06
C ASP A 338 21.92 26.44 12.58
N PHE A 339 21.93 25.50 11.65
CA PHE A 339 21.90 25.79 10.22
C PHE A 339 20.66 26.57 9.81
N TYR A 340 19.46 26.22 10.26
CA TYR A 340 18.26 26.99 9.95
C TYR A 340 18.35 28.43 10.49
N ILE A 341 18.85 28.61 11.72
CA ILE A 341 19.04 29.94 12.31
C ILE A 341 20.07 30.76 11.50
N GLU A 342 21.20 30.17 11.12
CA GLU A 342 22.24 30.82 10.34
C GLU A 342 21.74 31.19 8.94
N TRP A 343 21.00 30.31 8.27
CA TRP A 343 20.46 30.61 6.95
C TRP A 343 19.46 31.76 7.00
N HIS A 344 18.54 31.74 7.96
CA HIS A 344 17.58 32.82 8.15
C HIS A 344 18.28 34.19 8.48
N LYS A 345 19.35 34.16 9.27
CA LYS A 345 20.14 35.35 9.57
C LYS A 345 20.83 35.92 8.32
N LYS A 346 21.26 35.09 7.38
CA LYS A 346 21.88 35.46 6.13
C LYS A 346 20.89 35.98 5.08
N ASP A 347 19.71 35.39 5.05
CA ASP A 347 18.66 35.70 4.09
C ASP A 347 17.31 35.35 4.74
N GLN A 348 16.49 36.36 5.00
CA GLN A 348 15.18 36.21 5.66
C GLN A 348 14.16 35.43 4.84
N ASP A 349 14.44 35.15 3.56
CA ASP A 349 13.63 34.21 2.75
C ASP A 349 13.75 32.78 3.21
N PHE A 350 14.75 32.42 4.03
CA PHE A 350 14.86 31.11 4.63
C PHE A 350 13.89 30.94 5.80
N HIS A 351 13.29 29.79 5.86
CA HIS A 351 12.37 29.43 6.93
C HIS A 351 13.06 29.42 8.31
N LEU A 352 12.53 30.17 9.26
CA LEU A 352 12.92 30.09 10.67
C LEU A 352 12.01 29.08 11.38
N PRO A 353 12.53 27.92 11.84
CA PRO A 353 11.69 26.94 12.48
C PRO A 353 11.21 27.35 13.87
N ASN A 354 9.99 26.98 14.20
CA ASN A 354 9.43 27.04 15.54
C ASN A 354 9.16 25.60 16.08
N ARG A 355 8.64 25.49 17.28
CA ARG A 355 8.37 24.17 17.91
C ARG A 355 7.52 23.25 17.04
N LYS A 356 6.50 23.75 16.35
CA LYS A 356 5.58 22.97 15.51
C LYS A 356 6.11 22.73 14.09
N SER A 357 7.21 23.37 13.72
CA SER A 357 7.84 23.20 12.41
C SER A 357 8.42 21.80 12.28
N LEU A 358 8.37 21.25 11.05
CA LEU A 358 9.04 20.00 10.72
C LEU A 358 10.56 20.16 10.88
N ILE A 359 11.21 19.13 11.40
CA ILE A 359 12.67 19.10 11.58
C ILE A 359 13.37 19.04 10.22
N PHE A 360 12.87 18.16 9.33
CA PHE A 360 13.41 17.96 8.00
C PHE A 360 12.51 18.64 6.96
N ALA A 361 12.63 19.96 6.91
CA ALA A 361 11.87 20.79 6.00
C ALA A 361 12.76 21.34 4.86
N ASP A 362 12.11 21.77 3.78
CA ASP A 362 12.78 22.56 2.75
C ASP A 362 13.22 23.88 3.38
N PRO A 363 14.52 24.25 3.29
CA PRO A 363 15.06 25.41 4.01
C PRO A 363 14.41 26.73 3.67
N LYS A 364 13.84 26.90 2.47
CA LYS A 364 13.15 28.13 2.08
C LYS A 364 11.66 28.10 2.44
N THR A 365 10.98 27.03 2.12
CA THR A 365 9.52 27.00 2.21
C THR A 365 8.98 26.46 3.52
N GLY A 366 9.82 25.84 4.35
CA GLY A 366 9.38 25.15 5.58
C GLY A 366 8.53 23.90 5.33
N LYS A 367 8.31 23.51 4.07
CA LYS A 367 7.49 22.35 3.71
C LYS A 367 8.26 21.03 3.85
N LYS A 368 7.53 19.94 4.06
CA LYS A 368 8.07 18.59 4.13
C LYS A 368 8.93 18.26 2.90
N LEU A 369 10.10 17.67 3.13
CA LEU A 369 10.95 17.18 2.04
C LEU A 369 10.29 16.01 1.30
N SER A 370 10.54 15.95 -0.01
CA SER A 370 10.12 14.82 -0.83
C SER A 370 11.00 13.59 -0.56
N TYR A 371 10.42 12.54 0.00
CA TYR A 371 11.12 11.27 0.20
C TYR A 371 11.66 10.67 -1.11
N THR A 372 10.91 10.83 -2.20
CA THR A 372 11.35 10.41 -3.55
C THR A 372 12.62 11.15 -3.98
N SER A 373 12.71 12.46 -3.75
CA SER A 373 13.91 13.24 -4.06
C SER A 373 15.11 12.80 -3.22
N ILE A 374 14.89 12.52 -1.93
CA ILE A 374 15.94 12.01 -1.03
C ILE A 374 16.43 10.64 -1.52
N THR A 375 15.52 9.71 -1.83
CA THR A 375 15.89 8.37 -2.27
C THR A 375 16.55 8.36 -3.64
N ASN A 376 16.18 9.24 -4.55
CA ASN A 376 16.86 9.40 -5.84
C ASN A 376 18.28 9.93 -5.67
N THR A 377 18.50 10.89 -4.76
CA THR A 377 19.84 11.38 -4.43
C THR A 377 20.67 10.27 -3.78
N TYR A 378 20.09 9.54 -2.85
CA TYR A 378 20.73 8.39 -2.21
C TYR A 378 21.18 7.34 -3.22
N LYS A 379 20.35 7.00 -4.20
CA LYS A 379 20.72 6.07 -5.29
C LYS A 379 21.94 6.57 -6.06
N LYS A 380 21.96 7.86 -6.44
CA LYS A 380 23.13 8.45 -7.13
C LYS A 380 24.42 8.37 -6.30
N ILE A 381 24.31 8.53 -4.98
CA ILE A 381 25.46 8.38 -4.07
C ILE A 381 25.93 6.92 -4.05
N LEU A 382 25.02 5.96 -3.92
CA LEU A 382 25.37 4.53 -4.00
C LEU A 382 26.01 4.17 -5.34
N ASP A 383 25.47 4.66 -6.46
CA ASP A 383 26.00 4.42 -7.80
C ASP A 383 27.44 4.94 -7.92
N SER A 384 27.73 6.12 -7.35
CA SER A 384 29.10 6.70 -7.34
C SER A 384 30.10 5.91 -6.48
N LEU A 385 29.63 5.03 -5.61
CA LEU A 385 30.44 4.17 -4.75
C LEU A 385 30.52 2.72 -5.24
N GLY A 386 29.92 2.38 -6.39
CA GLY A 386 29.81 1.01 -6.88
C GLY A 386 28.85 0.12 -6.10
N LEU A 387 27.98 0.72 -5.25
CA LEU A 387 27.03 0.02 -4.39
C LEU A 387 25.59 0.02 -4.99
N LYS A 388 25.47 0.11 -6.31
CA LYS A 388 24.19 0.15 -7.00
C LYS A 388 23.32 -1.06 -6.66
N GLY A 389 22.10 -0.79 -6.16
CA GLY A 389 21.14 -1.84 -5.83
C GLY A 389 21.42 -2.62 -4.54
N ALA A 390 22.58 -2.43 -3.88
CA ALA A 390 22.92 -3.14 -2.66
C ALA A 390 22.03 -2.73 -1.48
N TYR A 391 21.68 -1.44 -1.41
CA TYR A 391 20.99 -0.86 -0.26
C TYR A 391 19.83 0.04 -0.70
N THR A 392 18.84 0.17 0.18
CA THR A 392 17.80 1.20 0.08
C THR A 392 17.99 2.23 1.19
N PHE A 393 17.30 3.37 1.14
CA PHE A 393 17.36 4.32 2.25
C PHE A 393 16.81 3.72 3.56
N TYR A 394 15.91 2.75 3.46
CA TYR A 394 15.39 2.01 4.62
C TYR A 394 16.46 1.14 5.30
N SER A 395 17.56 0.84 4.63
CA SER A 395 18.71 0.15 5.20
C SER A 395 19.34 0.88 6.41
N CYS A 396 19.13 2.20 6.53
CA CYS A 396 19.46 2.98 7.74
C CYS A 396 18.81 2.38 9.00
N ARG A 397 17.53 2.04 8.91
CA ARG A 397 16.80 1.43 10.03
C ARG A 397 17.30 0.02 10.34
N SER A 398 17.57 -0.78 9.31
CA SER A 398 18.14 -2.12 9.49
C SER A 398 19.54 -2.07 10.11
N PHE A 399 20.34 -1.08 9.70
CA PHE A 399 21.67 -0.82 10.27
C PHE A 399 21.56 -0.45 11.75
N TYR A 400 20.70 0.48 12.12
CA TYR A 400 20.47 0.85 13.52
C TYR A 400 20.13 -0.37 14.39
N VAL A 401 19.14 -1.17 13.97
CA VAL A 401 18.74 -2.37 14.71
C VAL A 401 19.93 -3.33 14.89
N ASN A 402 20.65 -3.60 13.80
CA ASN A 402 21.77 -4.52 13.79
C ASN A 402 22.91 -4.04 14.69
N GLU A 403 23.28 -2.75 14.61
CA GLU A 403 24.37 -2.19 15.46
C GLU A 403 23.97 -2.17 16.94
N ARG A 404 22.71 -1.79 17.28
CA ARG A 404 22.26 -1.85 18.69
C ARG A 404 22.31 -3.27 19.24
N LEU A 405 21.88 -4.26 18.49
CA LEU A 405 21.94 -5.66 18.91
C LEU A 405 23.40 -6.15 19.05
N LYS A 406 24.31 -5.75 18.15
CA LYS A 406 25.74 -6.05 18.25
C LYS A 406 26.42 -5.39 19.46
N GLU A 407 25.94 -4.23 19.87
CA GLU A 407 26.41 -3.52 21.05
C GLU A 407 25.81 -4.06 22.35
N GLY A 408 25.06 -5.18 22.29
CA GLY A 408 24.50 -5.85 23.47
C GLY A 408 23.23 -5.18 24.01
N VAL A 409 22.62 -4.25 23.28
CA VAL A 409 21.33 -3.68 23.70
C VAL A 409 20.26 -4.77 23.60
N GLU A 410 19.51 -4.93 24.67
CA GLU A 410 18.46 -5.93 24.77
C GLU A 410 17.44 -5.84 23.64
N VAL A 411 17.06 -7.00 23.09
CA VAL A 411 16.15 -7.12 21.93
C VAL A 411 14.81 -6.41 22.18
N PHE A 412 14.28 -6.52 23.42
CA PHE A 412 13.03 -5.86 23.79
C PHE A 412 13.15 -4.34 23.73
N THR A 413 14.27 -3.79 24.22
CA THR A 413 14.54 -2.35 24.17
C THR A 413 14.64 -1.85 22.74
N VAL A 414 15.38 -2.56 21.86
CA VAL A 414 15.49 -2.21 20.45
C VAL A 414 14.13 -2.29 19.73
N ALA A 415 13.35 -3.34 20.02
CA ALA A 415 12.01 -3.50 19.48
C ALA A 415 11.09 -2.35 19.88
N LYS A 416 11.09 -1.96 21.15
CA LYS A 416 10.29 -0.85 21.70
C LYS A 416 10.68 0.48 21.06
N GLN A 417 11.97 0.79 20.99
CA GLN A 417 12.49 2.03 20.39
C GLN A 417 12.15 2.14 18.90
N THR A 418 12.26 1.05 18.17
CA THR A 418 12.01 1.06 16.73
C THR A 418 10.55 0.81 16.35
N GLY A 419 9.71 0.34 17.28
CA GLY A 419 8.33 -0.07 16.98
C GLY A 419 8.25 -1.34 16.13
N HIS A 420 9.24 -2.23 16.23
CA HIS A 420 9.17 -3.58 15.70
C HIS A 420 8.45 -4.52 16.66
N SER A 421 7.87 -5.62 16.13
CA SER A 421 7.53 -6.75 17.00
C SER A 421 8.79 -7.48 17.42
N MET A 422 8.75 -8.17 18.57
CA MET A 422 9.86 -9.03 19.02
C MET A 422 10.27 -10.06 17.96
N GLN A 423 9.29 -10.63 17.28
CA GLN A 423 9.52 -11.60 16.22
C GLN A 423 10.35 -11.03 15.06
N ILE A 424 10.12 -9.77 14.66
CA ILE A 424 10.92 -9.10 13.63
C ILE A 424 12.33 -8.83 14.15
N CYS A 425 12.50 -8.34 15.37
CA CYS A 425 13.82 -8.12 15.95
C CYS A 425 14.61 -9.42 16.08
N ASN A 426 13.98 -10.52 16.47
CA ASN A 426 14.61 -11.84 16.52
C ASN A 426 15.12 -12.31 15.14
N GLN A 427 14.45 -11.95 14.03
CA GLN A 427 14.95 -12.24 12.68
C GLN A 427 16.25 -11.49 12.34
N TYR A 428 16.44 -10.28 12.87
CA TYR A 428 17.73 -9.58 12.78
C TYR A 428 18.77 -10.23 13.69
N TYR A 429 18.38 -10.56 14.92
CA TYR A 429 19.25 -11.22 15.89
C TYR A 429 19.76 -12.57 15.40
N ALA A 430 18.90 -13.40 14.80
CA ALA A 430 19.27 -14.70 14.24
C ALA A 430 20.27 -14.63 13.06
N LYS A 431 20.46 -13.44 12.47
CA LYS A 431 21.45 -13.21 11.40
C LYS A 431 22.80 -12.70 11.92
N LEU A 432 22.88 -12.39 13.20
CA LEU A 432 24.17 -12.03 13.81
C LEU A 432 25.04 -13.27 13.87
N ASP A 433 26.25 -13.14 13.37
CA ASP A 433 27.23 -14.21 13.44
C ASP A 433 27.56 -14.55 14.91
N ILE A 434 27.45 -15.82 15.28
CA ILE A 434 27.75 -16.32 16.62
C ILE A 434 29.21 -16.03 16.97
N GLN A 435 30.13 -16.06 16.01
CA GLN A 435 31.55 -15.75 16.24
C GLN A 435 31.74 -14.28 16.66
N SER A 436 30.95 -13.35 16.09
CA SER A 436 30.98 -11.93 16.52
C SER A 436 30.47 -11.70 17.94
N ARG A 437 29.93 -12.72 18.59
CA ARG A 437 29.37 -12.74 19.94
C ARG A 437 30.00 -13.80 20.83
N ALA A 438 31.21 -14.23 20.48
CA ALA A 438 31.92 -15.26 21.23
C ALA A 438 32.01 -14.93 22.74
N ASP A 439 32.32 -13.67 23.09
CA ASP A 439 32.39 -13.20 24.46
C ASP A 439 31.04 -13.30 25.19
N GLU A 440 29.94 -13.05 24.50
CA GLU A 440 28.59 -13.16 25.06
C GLU A 440 28.17 -14.63 25.19
N ALA A 441 28.45 -15.43 24.15
CA ALA A 441 28.14 -16.87 24.14
C ALA A 441 28.96 -17.65 25.19
N THR A 442 30.17 -17.16 25.51
CA THR A 442 31.06 -17.77 26.48
C THR A 442 31.06 -17.06 27.83
N ARG A 443 30.22 -16.08 28.04
CA ARG A 443 30.15 -15.28 29.27
C ARG A 443 29.81 -16.15 30.47
N ARG A 444 30.75 -16.19 31.42
CA ARG A 444 30.56 -16.84 32.72
C ARG A 444 30.34 -15.79 33.79
N THR A 445 29.34 -15.98 34.64
CA THR A 445 29.08 -15.10 35.81
C THR A 445 29.74 -15.62 37.08
N TYR A 446 30.04 -16.93 37.15
CA TYR A 446 30.75 -17.54 38.25
C TYR A 446 32.28 -17.45 38.02
N GLY A 447 33.02 -17.28 39.10
CA GLY A 447 34.47 -17.15 39.04
C GLY A 447 35.01 -15.76 38.64
N LYS A 448 34.14 -14.78 38.42
CA LYS A 448 34.53 -13.36 38.29
C LYS A 448 34.20 -12.62 39.57
N LYS A 449 35.19 -11.85 40.10
CA LYS A 449 34.92 -10.89 41.16
C LYS A 449 33.88 -9.89 40.64
N ARG A 450 32.74 -9.75 41.32
CA ARG A 450 31.87 -8.61 41.14
C ARG A 450 32.56 -7.42 41.76
N ALA A 451 32.51 -6.27 41.10
CA ALA A 451 33.11 -5.03 41.61
C ALA A 451 32.61 -4.65 43.03
N ASP A 452 31.46 -5.17 43.43
CA ASP A 452 30.78 -4.84 44.68
C ASP A 452 30.96 -5.93 45.78
N GLU A 453 31.51 -7.09 45.47
CA GLU A 453 31.57 -8.24 46.43
C GLU A 453 32.96 -8.56 46.94
N GLY A 454 33.98 -7.77 46.62
CA GLY A 454 35.34 -7.76 47.25
C GLY A 454 36.16 -9.05 47.21
N GLU A 455 35.53 -10.24 47.17
CA GLU A 455 36.24 -11.51 47.26
C GLU A 455 35.75 -12.56 46.21
N SER A 456 36.69 -13.28 45.64
CA SER A 456 36.41 -14.46 44.81
C SER A 456 36.00 -15.62 45.71
N LEU A 457 35.00 -16.38 45.31
CA LEU A 457 34.63 -17.62 45.98
C LEU A 457 35.66 -18.76 45.72
N PHE A 458 36.63 -18.53 44.84
CA PHE A 458 37.75 -19.43 44.55
C PHE A 458 39.06 -18.66 44.38
#